data_d60ae8b0bb991a85c9b6f34324e672e1
#
_entry.id   d60ae8b0bb991a85c9b6f34324e672e1
#
_cell.length_a   1.000
_cell.length_b   1.000
_cell.length_c   1.000
_cell.angle_alpha   90.00
_cell.angle_beta   90.00
_cell.angle_gamma   90.00
#
_symmetry.space_group_name_H-M   'P 1'
#
loop_
_entity.id
_entity.type
_entity.pdbx_description
1 polymer ?
#
loop_
_entity_poly.entity_id
_entity_poly.type
_entity_poly.pdbx_seq_one_letter_code
_entity_poly.pdbx_strand_id
1 'polypeptide(L)'
;RRQRQMCIRDRPNVAEAMNLIGDVDGKTAIIIDDMVDTAGTLTAGIKMLKDKGAKAVYASCSHGILSGPAIDRLKAAKLTGFVCTNTIDQTENQKNYPEMTVLSMAPLLAGLIHAVEENSSLSEVLAHAFDD
;
A
#
# COMPACT_ATOMS: atom_id res chain seq x y z
N ARG A 1 -16.70 -3.85 10.25
CA ARG A 1 -16.63 -4.96 9.28
C ARG A 1 -15.49 -4.67 8.29
N ARG A 2 -14.41 -5.43 8.37
CA ARG A 2 -13.33 -5.36 7.37
C ARG A 2 -13.82 -6.08 6.11
N GLN A 3 -13.97 -5.36 5.00
CA GLN A 3 -14.17 -5.96 3.69
C GLN A 3 -12.82 -6.16 3.01
N ARG A 4 -12.53 -7.40 2.62
CA ARG A 4 -11.37 -7.75 1.79
C ARG A 4 -11.80 -7.81 0.33
N GLN A 5 -11.17 -7.01 -0.50
CA GLN A 5 -11.29 -7.13 -1.95
C GLN A 5 -10.11 -7.99 -2.44
N MET A 6 -10.42 -9.14 -3.06
CA MET A 6 -9.42 -9.92 -3.78
C MET A 6 -9.32 -9.40 -5.21
N CYS A 7 -8.15 -8.89 -5.59
CA CYS A 7 -7.84 -8.61 -6.99
C CYS A 7 -7.45 -9.91 -7.70
N ILE A 8 -8.24 -10.33 -8.70
CA ILE A 8 -7.86 -11.43 -9.59
C ILE A 8 -7.06 -10.83 -10.74
N ARG A 9 -5.77 -11.14 -10.82
CA ARG A 9 -4.88 -10.74 -11.91
C ARG A 9 -4.80 -11.85 -12.95
N ASP A 10 -5.69 -11.83 -13.94
CA ASP A 10 -5.63 -12.82 -15.03
C ASP A 10 -5.20 -12.26 -16.40
N ARG A 11 -5.01 -10.95 -16.58
CA ARG A 11 -4.51 -10.38 -17.84
C ARG A 11 -3.76 -9.06 -17.64
N PRO A 12 -2.60 -8.85 -18.30
CA PRO A 12 -1.95 -7.55 -18.34
C PRO A 12 -2.78 -6.57 -19.20
N ASN A 13 -3.00 -5.36 -18.69
CA ASN A 13 -3.59 -4.20 -19.41
C ASN A 13 -5.09 -4.16 -19.70
N VAL A 14 -5.94 -4.91 -18.99
CA VAL A 14 -7.38 -4.61 -19.01
C VAL A 14 -7.70 -3.88 -17.70
N ALA A 15 -8.19 -2.66 -17.79
CA ALA A 15 -8.85 -1.96 -16.69
C ALA A 15 -10.14 -2.73 -16.39
N GLU A 16 -10.04 -3.82 -15.61
CA GLU A 16 -11.21 -4.54 -15.14
C GLU A 16 -12.04 -3.60 -14.28
N ALA A 17 -13.34 -3.58 -14.56
CA ALA A 17 -14.28 -2.85 -13.75
C ALA A 17 -14.18 -3.36 -12.32
N MET A 18 -13.52 -2.58 -11.46
CA MET A 18 -13.47 -2.87 -10.03
C MET A 18 -14.88 -2.76 -9.48
N ASN A 19 -15.42 -3.86 -9.01
CA ASN A 19 -16.71 -3.87 -8.33
C ASN A 19 -16.50 -3.60 -6.85
N LEU A 20 -17.01 -2.47 -6.38
CA LEU A 20 -17.07 -2.19 -4.95
C LEU A 20 -18.25 -2.95 -4.33
N ILE A 21 -17.97 -3.82 -3.37
CA ILE A 21 -18.99 -4.49 -2.57
C ILE A 21 -19.14 -3.73 -1.26
N GLY A 22 -20.29 -3.12 -1.04
CA GLY A 22 -20.60 -2.31 0.13
C GLY A 22 -20.66 -0.82 -0.18
N ASP A 23 -20.82 -0.02 0.86
CA ASP A 23 -20.98 1.42 0.79
C ASP A 23 -19.78 2.14 1.39
N VAL A 24 -19.26 3.16 0.69
CA VAL A 24 -18.12 3.98 1.12
C VAL A 24 -18.46 5.46 1.24
N ASP A 25 -19.73 5.83 1.00
CA ASP A 25 -20.14 7.22 1.05
C ASP A 25 -19.90 7.82 2.44
N GLY A 26 -19.24 8.97 2.48
CA GLY A 26 -18.83 9.67 3.69
C GLY A 26 -17.75 8.95 4.53
N LYS A 27 -17.23 7.81 4.10
CA LYS A 27 -16.28 6.99 4.88
C LYS A 27 -14.84 7.22 4.45
N THR A 28 -13.92 6.89 5.36
CA THR A 28 -12.50 6.78 5.03
C THR A 28 -12.22 5.39 4.46
N ALA A 29 -11.63 5.36 3.27
CA ALA A 29 -11.22 4.13 2.60
C ALA A 29 -9.70 3.96 2.69
N ILE A 30 -9.24 2.73 2.90
CA ILE A 30 -7.83 2.35 2.89
C ILE A 30 -7.66 1.23 1.88
N ILE A 31 -6.81 1.46 0.88
CA ILE A 31 -6.39 0.43 -0.09
C ILE A 31 -5.08 -0.17 0.42
N ILE A 32 -5.02 -1.48 0.51
CA ILE A 32 -3.81 -2.21 0.91
C ILE A 32 -3.45 -3.17 -0.21
N ASP A 33 -2.22 -3.07 -0.71
CA ASP A 33 -1.67 -3.92 -1.75
C ASP A 33 -0.32 -4.49 -1.29
N ASP A 34 0.12 -5.57 -1.89
CA ASP A 34 1.47 -6.10 -1.68
C ASP A 34 2.50 -5.31 -2.49
N MET A 35 2.15 -4.91 -3.71
CA MET A 35 3.08 -4.30 -4.66
C MET A 35 2.38 -3.24 -5.52
N VAL A 36 3.02 -2.08 -5.64
CA VAL A 36 2.61 -1.02 -6.57
C VAL A 36 3.73 -0.77 -7.58
N ASP A 37 3.48 -1.10 -8.85
CA ASP A 37 4.43 -0.87 -9.94
C ASP A 37 4.11 0.47 -10.65
N THR A 38 3.31 0.47 -11.69
CA THR A 38 2.98 1.70 -12.45
C THR A 38 1.83 2.52 -11.85
N ALA A 39 1.26 2.08 -10.74
CA ALA A 39 0.11 2.66 -10.04
C ALA A 39 -1.19 2.78 -10.86
N GLY A 40 -1.31 2.13 -12.03
CA GLY A 40 -2.50 2.23 -12.87
C GLY A 40 -3.76 1.67 -12.20
N THR A 41 -3.68 0.44 -11.70
CA THR A 41 -4.78 -0.23 -10.98
C THR A 41 -5.14 0.51 -9.70
N LEU A 42 -4.12 0.92 -8.94
CA LEU A 42 -4.31 1.66 -7.70
C LEU A 42 -5.08 2.96 -7.93
N THR A 43 -4.66 3.76 -8.92
CA THR A 43 -5.30 5.05 -9.20
C THR A 43 -6.71 4.90 -9.76
N ALA A 44 -6.99 3.84 -10.51
CA ALA A 44 -8.37 3.50 -10.92
C ALA A 44 -9.25 3.18 -9.70
N GLY A 45 -8.74 2.41 -8.74
CA GLY A 45 -9.43 2.14 -7.48
C GLY A 45 -9.68 3.39 -6.65
N ILE A 46 -8.68 4.27 -6.52
CA ILE A 46 -8.82 5.55 -5.81
C ILE A 46 -9.93 6.40 -6.45
N LYS A 47 -9.92 6.52 -7.77
CA LYS A 47 -10.96 7.27 -8.50
C LYS A 47 -12.34 6.70 -8.24
N MET A 48 -12.50 5.39 -8.35
CA MET A 48 -13.77 4.72 -8.07
C MET A 48 -14.28 4.99 -6.65
N LEU A 49 -13.42 4.91 -5.64
CA LEU A 49 -13.79 5.18 -4.24
C LEU A 49 -14.23 6.65 -4.06
N LYS A 50 -13.53 7.59 -4.67
CA LYS A 50 -13.90 9.01 -4.65
C LYS A 50 -15.22 9.28 -5.36
N ASP A 51 -15.43 8.69 -6.54
CA ASP A 51 -16.68 8.81 -7.31
C ASP A 51 -17.87 8.22 -6.54
N LYS A 52 -17.61 7.28 -5.62
CA LYS A 52 -18.60 6.68 -4.71
C LYS A 52 -18.76 7.43 -3.37
N GLY A 53 -18.18 8.62 -3.25
CA GLY A 53 -18.38 9.48 -2.08
C GLY A 53 -17.44 9.22 -0.90
N ALA A 54 -16.34 8.50 -1.08
CA ALA A 54 -15.37 8.34 0.00
C ALA A 54 -14.82 9.69 0.46
N LYS A 55 -14.89 9.98 1.77
CA LYS A 55 -14.43 11.23 2.38
C LYS A 55 -12.91 11.38 2.31
N ALA A 56 -12.19 10.30 2.51
CA ALA A 56 -10.74 10.24 2.45
C ALA A 56 -10.31 8.89 1.89
N VAL A 57 -9.23 8.86 1.10
CA VAL A 57 -8.67 7.64 0.54
C VAL A 57 -7.19 7.60 0.86
N TYR A 58 -6.79 6.58 1.59
CA TYR A 58 -5.40 6.24 1.87
C TYR A 58 -5.02 5.01 1.06
N ALA A 59 -3.75 4.87 0.73
CA ALA A 59 -3.22 3.66 0.14
C ALA A 59 -1.91 3.25 0.81
N SER A 60 -1.67 1.96 0.91
CA SER A 60 -0.40 1.43 1.35
C SER A 60 0.01 0.22 0.54
N CYS A 61 1.33 0.02 0.41
CA CYS A 61 1.87 -1.20 -0.16
C CYS A 61 3.15 -1.62 0.59
N SER A 62 3.44 -2.92 0.55
CA SER A 62 4.73 -3.41 1.05
C SER A 62 5.85 -3.02 0.09
N HIS A 63 5.69 -3.28 -1.21
CA HIS A 63 6.75 -3.10 -2.19
C HIS A 63 6.37 -1.99 -3.19
N GLY A 64 6.91 -0.80 -2.98
CA GLY A 64 6.76 0.33 -3.90
C GLY A 64 7.78 0.28 -5.03
N ILE A 65 7.52 -0.44 -6.12
CA ILE A 65 8.38 -0.41 -7.31
C ILE A 65 8.33 0.97 -7.95
N LEU A 66 7.13 1.54 -8.05
CA LEU A 66 6.85 2.91 -8.48
C LEU A 66 7.52 3.29 -9.80
N SER A 67 7.46 2.38 -10.77
CA SER A 67 8.11 2.56 -12.06
C SER A 67 7.35 3.50 -13.00
N GLY A 68 8.09 4.07 -13.94
CA GLY A 68 7.52 4.90 -15.03
C GLY A 68 6.66 6.05 -14.51
N PRO A 69 5.37 6.15 -14.89
CA PRO A 69 4.49 7.26 -14.53
C PRO A 69 3.86 7.14 -13.14
N ALA A 70 4.33 6.22 -12.26
CA ALA A 70 3.67 5.90 -11.00
C ALA A 70 3.53 7.13 -10.09
N ILE A 71 4.61 7.88 -9.88
CA ILE A 71 4.63 9.05 -9.01
C ILE A 71 3.66 10.14 -9.53
N ASP A 72 3.66 10.42 -10.83
CA ASP A 72 2.77 11.41 -11.43
C ASP A 72 1.30 10.98 -11.30
N ARG A 73 1.02 9.70 -11.46
CA ARG A 73 -0.32 9.13 -11.26
C ARG A 73 -0.78 9.24 -9.80
N LEU A 74 0.09 8.95 -8.83
CA LEU A 74 -0.23 9.07 -7.41
C LEU A 74 -0.52 10.52 -7.03
N LYS A 75 0.29 11.48 -7.48
CA LYS A 75 0.03 12.92 -7.31
C LYS A 75 -1.31 13.33 -7.92
N ALA A 76 -1.57 12.92 -9.16
CA ALA A 76 -2.82 13.24 -9.84
C ALA A 76 -4.05 12.63 -9.16
N ALA A 77 -3.90 11.47 -8.53
CA ALA A 77 -4.97 10.79 -7.80
C ALA A 77 -5.37 11.51 -6.50
N LYS A 78 -4.54 12.44 -5.98
CA LYS A 78 -4.80 13.23 -4.76
C LYS A 78 -5.23 12.37 -3.60
N LEU A 79 -4.41 11.38 -3.25
CA LEU A 79 -4.58 10.58 -2.03
C LEU A 79 -4.53 11.46 -0.79
N THR A 80 -5.22 11.02 0.26
CA THR A 80 -5.09 11.64 1.59
C THR A 80 -3.74 11.26 2.22
N GLY A 81 -3.22 10.08 1.93
CA GLY A 81 -1.90 9.62 2.30
C GLY A 81 -1.51 8.36 1.55
N PHE A 82 -0.22 8.21 1.28
CA PHE A 82 0.39 7.03 0.68
C PHE A 82 1.54 6.54 1.54
N VAL A 83 1.51 5.27 1.90
CA VAL A 83 2.52 4.64 2.75
C VAL A 83 3.12 3.44 2.03
N CYS A 84 4.43 3.34 2.00
CA CYS A 84 5.12 2.12 1.56
C CYS A 84 6.27 1.80 2.50
N THR A 85 6.91 0.65 2.30
CA THR A 85 8.11 0.29 3.05
C THR A 85 9.38 0.57 2.23
N ASN A 86 10.53 0.54 2.90
CA ASN A 86 11.83 0.65 2.25
C ASN A 86 12.40 -0.71 1.81
N THR A 87 11.57 -1.69 1.53
CA THR A 87 12.00 -2.95 0.89
C THR A 87 12.60 -2.74 -0.49
N ILE A 88 12.26 -1.61 -1.12
CA ILE A 88 12.88 -1.06 -2.31
C ILE A 88 13.28 0.37 -1.95
N ASP A 89 14.43 0.83 -2.42
CA ASP A 89 14.90 2.19 -2.15
C ASP A 89 13.91 3.24 -2.69
N GLN A 90 13.44 4.11 -1.82
CA GLN A 90 12.49 5.17 -2.13
C GLN A 90 13.10 6.57 -2.10
N THR A 91 14.41 6.68 -1.99
CA THR A 91 15.10 7.98 -1.81
C THR A 91 14.74 8.98 -2.90
N GLU A 92 14.79 8.56 -4.17
CA GLU A 92 14.45 9.44 -5.29
C GLU A 92 12.93 9.68 -5.42
N ASN A 93 12.13 8.66 -5.13
CA ASN A 93 10.67 8.80 -5.15
C ASN A 93 10.19 9.77 -4.07
N GLN A 94 10.75 9.73 -2.85
CA GLN A 94 10.41 10.67 -1.78
C GLN A 94 10.77 12.11 -2.11
N LYS A 95 11.88 12.36 -2.81
CA LYS A 95 12.23 13.72 -3.29
C LYS A 95 11.15 14.26 -4.24
N ASN A 96 10.64 13.38 -5.11
CA ASN A 96 9.64 13.74 -6.10
C ASN A 96 8.20 13.74 -5.55
N TYR A 97 7.95 13.00 -4.46
CA TYR A 97 6.63 12.90 -3.81
C TYR A 97 6.79 12.95 -2.27
N PRO A 98 7.03 14.15 -1.70
CA PRO A 98 7.33 14.31 -0.27
C PRO A 98 6.19 13.88 0.67
N GLU A 99 4.95 13.85 0.18
CA GLU A 99 3.78 13.39 0.95
C GLU A 99 3.74 11.89 1.17
N MET A 100 4.63 11.14 0.50
CA MET A 100 4.77 9.70 0.69
C MET A 100 5.48 9.41 2.01
N THR A 101 4.88 8.56 2.82
CA THR A 101 5.51 8.03 4.04
C THR A 101 6.21 6.71 3.72
N VAL A 102 7.47 6.61 4.08
CA VAL A 102 8.26 5.38 3.92
C VAL A 102 8.61 4.81 5.29
N LEU A 103 8.17 3.59 5.55
CA LEU A 103 8.42 2.87 6.78
C LEU A 103 9.64 1.96 6.64
N SER A 104 10.51 1.98 7.66
CA SER A 104 11.67 1.09 7.68
C SER A 104 11.28 -0.33 8.08
N MET A 105 11.71 -1.30 7.30
CA MET A 105 11.60 -2.72 7.62
C MET A 105 12.78 -3.23 8.46
N ALA A 106 13.81 -2.40 8.69
CA ALA A 106 15.02 -2.82 9.36
C ALA A 106 14.79 -3.35 10.79
N PRO A 107 13.96 -2.71 11.64
CA PRO A 107 13.73 -3.23 13.00
C PRO A 107 13.08 -4.62 12.99
N LEU A 108 12.08 -4.83 12.16
CA LEU A 108 11.41 -6.11 12.01
C LEU A 108 12.37 -7.19 11.51
N LEU A 109 13.15 -6.89 10.46
CA LEU A 109 14.11 -7.84 9.91
C LEU A 109 15.22 -8.17 10.90
N ALA A 110 15.73 -7.19 11.65
CA ALA A 110 16.72 -7.41 12.69
C ALA A 110 16.19 -8.34 13.77
N GLY A 111 14.96 -8.14 14.24
CA GLY A 111 14.32 -9.02 15.21
C GLY A 111 14.15 -10.44 14.72
N LEU A 112 13.74 -10.61 13.46
CA LEU A 112 13.59 -11.94 12.84
C LEU A 112 14.94 -12.65 12.67
N ILE A 113 15.99 -11.94 12.25
CA ILE A 113 17.35 -12.50 12.15
C ILE A 113 17.85 -12.93 13.52
N HIS A 114 17.68 -12.09 14.53
CA HIS A 114 18.06 -12.43 15.90
C HIS A 114 17.33 -13.67 16.42
N ALA A 115 16.02 -13.77 16.17
CA ALA A 115 15.24 -14.93 16.56
C ALA A 115 15.73 -16.24 15.90
N VAL A 116 16.15 -16.18 14.64
CA VAL A 116 16.74 -17.32 13.95
C VAL A 116 18.06 -17.73 14.59
N GLU A 117 18.95 -16.79 14.89
CA GLU A 117 20.25 -17.04 15.54
C GLU A 117 20.09 -17.68 16.94
N GLU A 118 19.09 -17.22 17.70
CA GLU A 118 18.80 -17.71 19.05
C GLU A 118 17.91 -18.96 19.07
N ASN A 119 17.52 -19.51 17.91
CA ASN A 119 16.54 -20.59 17.80
C ASN A 119 15.22 -20.29 18.54
N SER A 120 14.80 -19.03 18.58
CA SER A 120 13.59 -18.57 19.24
C SER A 120 12.40 -18.45 18.25
N SER A 121 11.20 -18.13 18.77
CA SER A 121 9.98 -18.10 18.00
C SER A 121 9.88 -16.87 17.09
N LEU A 122 9.83 -17.06 15.78
CA LEU A 122 9.54 -16.00 14.81
C LEU A 122 8.12 -15.41 14.99
N SER A 123 7.17 -16.24 15.43
CA SER A 123 5.79 -15.80 15.66
C SER A 123 5.69 -14.80 16.80
N GLU A 124 6.52 -14.93 17.84
CA GLU A 124 6.58 -13.97 18.95
C GLU A 124 7.12 -12.62 18.47
N VAL A 125 8.18 -12.61 17.65
CA VAL A 125 8.71 -11.38 17.07
C VAL A 125 7.63 -10.67 16.22
N LEU A 126 6.89 -11.42 15.39
CA LEU A 126 5.82 -10.85 14.58
C LEU A 126 4.64 -10.34 15.41
N ALA A 127 4.31 -11.03 16.52
CA ALA A 127 3.23 -10.61 17.41
C ALA A 127 3.53 -9.28 18.12
N HIS A 128 4.79 -9.05 18.47
CA HIS A 128 5.24 -7.85 19.21
C HIS A 128 5.91 -6.79 18.33
N ALA A 129 6.00 -7.02 17.02
CA ALA A 129 6.68 -6.10 16.10
C ALA A 129 6.06 -4.69 16.04
N PHE A 130 4.85 -4.51 16.57
CA PHE A 130 4.07 -3.28 16.51
C PHE A 130 3.46 -2.89 17.87
N ASP A 131 3.96 -3.51 18.96
CA ASP A 131 3.58 -3.15 20.33
C ASP A 131 4.50 -2.01 20.80
N ASP A 132 4.15 -0.76 20.45
CA ASP A 132 4.71 0.48 21.01
C ASP A 132 3.67 1.21 21.85
#